data_8992c58302df35fa5b6cf9e409af0ef8
#
_entry.id   8992c58302df35fa5b6cf9e409af0ef8
#
_cell.length_a   1.000
_cell.length_b   1.000
_cell.length_c   1.000
_cell.angle_alpha   90.00
_cell.angle_beta   90.00
_cell.angle_gamma   90.00
#
_symmetry.space_group_name_H-M   'P 1'
#
loop_
_entity.id
_entity.type
_entity.pdbx_description
1 polymer ?
#
loop_
_entity_poly.entity_id
_entity_poly.type
_entity_poly.pdbx_seq_one_letter_code
_entity_poly.pdbx_strand_id
1 'polypeptide(L)'
;MCSNRADGVMKCKNVPELQVYVQRRCPVQCAAADAAGKEILHMKVLVVGGGGREHAICWKLAQSPKIDELYCAPGNAGIADVAVCVNIGAEDIEGICGFASVEKIDLAVIGPEVPLAMGITDELQKRGVKVFGPDRNCSQLEASKSFTKKFLAKHNIPTAGYKEFTDKDELLKAVGIYGYPMVLKADGLAAGKGVVIPENEADAVEAIEEMMGQKVFGSAADKVVVEEFLTGVEASMLCFVDENTIIPMESAQDYKRVFDGDKGPNTGGMGTYSPSLVFTPELETQIREQILEPTLKGFQEDGLKFKGVLFIGLMISEDGPKVIEFNNRFGDPETQSVLARLDSDLLDIFMAVADNRLADAEIKWSDKKAVCVVAASGGYPGSYEKGKLISGLDDVDDDVIVFHAGTKFADMPEGSKCAECADDCDMKTSVILTSGGRVLGVTALGDTHEEARAKAYDNIARISFEGMQYRKDIGIVNRR
;
A
#
# COMPACT_ATOMS: atom_id res chain seq x y z
N MET A 1 -17.84 16.28 -27.20
CA MET A 1 -18.12 17.69 -26.84
C MET A 1 -18.86 17.67 -25.53
N CYS A 2 -18.19 18.00 -24.46
CA CYS A 2 -18.77 18.14 -23.13
C CYS A 2 -19.33 19.55 -22.98
N SER A 3 -20.55 19.66 -22.47
CA SER A 3 -21.14 20.96 -22.13
C SER A 3 -21.04 21.17 -20.61
N ASN A 4 -20.37 22.23 -20.19
CA ASN A 4 -20.37 22.68 -18.80
C ASN A 4 -21.78 23.09 -18.36
N ARG A 5 -22.26 22.54 -17.25
CA ARG A 5 -23.36 23.11 -16.47
C ARG A 5 -22.85 23.61 -15.14
N ALA A 6 -23.51 24.63 -14.60
CA ALA A 6 -23.12 25.40 -13.42
C ALA A 6 -23.12 24.61 -12.07
N ASP A 7 -23.40 23.32 -12.10
CA ASP A 7 -23.61 22.44 -10.96
C ASP A 7 -22.47 21.41 -10.73
N GLY A 8 -21.34 21.57 -11.42
CA GLY A 8 -20.13 20.75 -11.14
C GLY A 8 -20.21 19.26 -11.50
N VAL A 9 -21.27 18.81 -12.17
CA VAL A 9 -21.45 17.41 -12.60
C VAL A 9 -21.21 17.29 -14.10
N MET A 10 -20.16 16.56 -14.51
CA MET A 10 -19.94 16.18 -15.91
C MET A 10 -20.66 14.85 -16.22
N LYS A 11 -21.53 14.87 -17.24
CA LYS A 11 -22.08 13.63 -17.80
C LYS A 11 -21.35 13.28 -19.09
N CYS A 12 -20.68 12.14 -19.12
CA CYS A 12 -20.12 11.58 -20.33
C CYS A 12 -21.20 10.88 -21.15
N LYS A 13 -21.27 11.17 -22.46
CA LYS A 13 -22.37 10.72 -23.35
C LYS A 13 -22.38 9.21 -23.68
N ASN A 14 -21.33 8.46 -23.32
CA ASN A 14 -21.21 7.06 -23.75
C ASN A 14 -21.02 6.04 -22.60
N VAL A 15 -21.19 6.46 -21.34
CA VAL A 15 -21.21 5.54 -20.19
C VAL A 15 -22.41 5.93 -19.33
N PRO A 16 -23.41 5.06 -19.17
CA PRO A 16 -24.54 5.38 -18.31
C PRO A 16 -24.07 5.46 -16.84
N GLU A 17 -24.37 6.60 -16.21
CA GLU A 17 -24.25 6.86 -14.78
C GLU A 17 -22.85 7.01 -14.13
N LEU A 18 -21.86 7.53 -14.85
CA LEU A 18 -20.64 7.99 -14.20
C LEU A 18 -20.86 9.39 -13.58
N GLN A 19 -21.09 9.46 -12.27
CA GLN A 19 -21.10 10.72 -11.54
C GLN A 19 -19.67 11.05 -11.10
N VAL A 20 -19.04 12.02 -11.75
CA VAL A 20 -17.72 12.56 -11.37
C VAL A 20 -17.97 13.77 -10.49
N TYR A 21 -17.60 13.68 -9.22
CA TYR A 21 -17.57 14.84 -8.31
C TYR A 21 -16.25 15.60 -8.52
N VAL A 22 -16.31 16.73 -9.20
CA VAL A 22 -15.17 17.63 -9.37
C VAL A 22 -15.23 18.69 -8.27
N GLN A 23 -14.51 18.51 -7.17
CA GLN A 23 -14.19 19.61 -6.29
C GLN A 23 -13.03 20.41 -6.92
N ARG A 24 -13.30 21.64 -7.35
CA ARG A 24 -12.30 22.57 -7.86
C ARG A 24 -11.50 23.15 -6.68
N ARG A 25 -10.39 22.52 -6.35
CA ARG A 25 -9.16 23.17 -5.85
C ARG A 25 -7.98 22.35 -6.28
N CYS A 26 -7.56 22.49 -7.53
CA CYS A 26 -6.19 22.18 -7.91
C CYS A 26 -5.52 23.53 -8.19
N PRO A 27 -4.63 24.03 -7.33
CA PRO A 27 -3.72 25.09 -7.71
C PRO A 27 -2.53 24.44 -8.45
N VAL A 28 -2.78 23.78 -9.57
CA VAL A 28 -1.68 23.56 -10.52
C VAL A 28 -1.44 24.90 -11.17
N GLN A 29 -0.47 25.64 -10.63
CA GLN A 29 0.11 26.78 -11.34
C GLN A 29 0.68 26.23 -12.64
N CYS A 30 0.15 26.71 -13.77
CA CYS A 30 0.77 26.49 -15.07
C CYS A 30 2.21 26.96 -15.00
N ALA A 31 3.15 26.03 -14.88
CA ALA A 31 4.57 26.32 -14.92
C ALA A 31 4.98 26.55 -16.38
N ALA A 32 5.63 27.65 -16.60
CA ALA A 32 6.30 27.98 -17.86
C ALA A 32 7.34 26.91 -18.24
N ALA A 33 7.62 26.78 -19.54
CA ALA A 33 8.67 25.92 -20.10
C ALA A 33 9.95 25.94 -19.26
N ASP A 34 10.62 24.78 -19.20
CA ASP A 34 11.90 24.68 -18.52
C ASP A 34 12.95 25.60 -19.18
N ALA A 35 14.03 25.94 -18.44
CA ALA A 35 15.09 26.82 -18.91
C ALA A 35 15.88 26.25 -20.11
N ALA A 36 15.53 25.09 -20.62
CA ALA A 36 16.17 24.39 -21.75
C ALA A 36 15.29 24.30 -23.00
N GLY A 37 14.06 24.85 -23.00
CA GLY A 37 13.17 24.88 -24.18
C GLY A 37 12.62 23.50 -24.59
N LYS A 38 12.64 22.50 -23.72
CA LYS A 38 11.93 21.23 -23.95
C LYS A 38 10.46 21.41 -23.60
N GLU A 39 9.59 20.98 -24.53
CA GLU A 39 8.15 20.82 -24.22
C GLU A 39 8.01 19.93 -22.97
N ILE A 40 7.44 20.48 -21.91
CA ILE A 40 7.05 19.69 -20.75
C ILE A 40 5.92 18.77 -21.22
N LEU A 41 6.15 17.47 -21.22
CA LEU A 41 5.10 16.50 -21.53
C LEU A 41 4.12 16.53 -20.35
N HIS A 42 2.96 17.02 -20.59
CA HIS A 42 1.86 17.06 -19.64
C HIS A 42 1.15 15.70 -19.64
N MET A 43 1.05 15.07 -18.47
CA MET A 43 0.54 13.71 -18.35
C MET A 43 -0.74 13.64 -17.52
N LYS A 44 -1.61 12.73 -17.90
CA LYS A 44 -2.78 12.30 -17.11
C LYS A 44 -2.45 10.99 -16.40
N VAL A 45 -2.54 11.01 -15.08
CA VAL A 45 -2.19 9.86 -14.23
C VAL A 45 -3.41 9.37 -13.47
N LEU A 46 -3.61 8.05 -13.44
CA LEU A 46 -4.65 7.39 -12.66
C LEU A 46 -4.02 6.51 -11.59
N VAL A 47 -4.34 6.74 -10.32
CA VAL A 47 -4.02 5.85 -9.21
C VAL A 47 -5.24 4.98 -8.90
N VAL A 48 -5.06 3.65 -8.84
CA VAL A 48 -6.14 2.71 -8.50
C VAL A 48 -6.02 2.32 -7.04
N GLY A 49 -7.11 2.49 -6.27
CA GLY A 49 -7.21 2.22 -4.86
C GLY A 49 -7.73 3.42 -4.07
N GLY A 50 -7.78 3.33 -2.74
CA GLY A 50 -8.34 4.40 -1.90
C GLY A 50 -7.89 4.31 -0.45
N GLY A 51 -6.76 3.65 -0.16
CA GLY A 51 -6.17 3.53 1.16
C GLY A 51 -5.13 4.62 1.47
N GLY A 52 -4.45 4.48 2.60
CA GLY A 52 -3.39 5.40 3.02
C GLY A 52 -2.18 5.35 2.10
N ARG A 53 -1.86 4.19 1.56
CA ARG A 53 -0.84 3.98 0.53
C ARG A 53 -1.16 4.79 -0.73
N GLU A 54 -2.37 4.69 -1.25
CA GLU A 54 -2.78 5.42 -2.45
C GLU A 54 -2.80 6.93 -2.18
N HIS A 55 -3.18 7.36 -0.97
CA HIS A 55 -3.08 8.77 -0.61
C HIS A 55 -1.62 9.26 -0.63
N ALA A 56 -0.69 8.50 -0.05
CA ALA A 56 0.74 8.86 -0.08
C ALA A 56 1.29 8.92 -1.51
N ILE A 57 0.88 8.00 -2.38
CA ILE A 57 1.24 8.01 -3.81
C ILE A 57 0.67 9.24 -4.50
N CYS A 58 -0.62 9.54 -4.34
CA CYS A 58 -1.27 10.73 -4.92
C CYS A 58 -0.62 12.01 -4.41
N TRP A 59 -0.38 12.13 -3.09
CA TRP A 59 0.29 13.27 -2.47
C TRP A 59 1.68 13.52 -3.08
N LYS A 60 2.45 12.46 -3.32
CA LYS A 60 3.79 12.60 -3.91
C LYS A 60 3.74 12.90 -5.40
N LEU A 61 2.84 12.29 -6.15
CA LEU A 61 2.63 12.55 -7.57
C LEU A 61 2.12 13.99 -7.83
N ALA A 62 1.27 14.53 -6.98
CA ALA A 62 0.76 15.90 -7.09
C ALA A 62 1.85 16.98 -6.99
N GLN A 63 3.06 16.63 -6.53
CA GLN A 63 4.22 17.52 -6.49
C GLN A 63 4.95 17.59 -7.84
N SER A 64 4.67 16.70 -8.77
CA SER A 64 5.30 16.69 -10.09
C SER A 64 4.73 17.81 -10.98
N PRO A 65 5.57 18.69 -11.54
CA PRO A 65 5.11 19.72 -12.47
C PRO A 65 4.71 19.17 -13.85
N LYS A 66 4.88 17.86 -14.07
CA LYS A 66 4.61 17.17 -15.34
C LYS A 66 3.22 16.53 -15.39
N ILE A 67 2.47 16.60 -14.28
CA ILE A 67 1.11 16.04 -14.20
C ILE A 67 0.09 17.16 -14.40
N ASP A 68 -0.72 17.05 -15.44
CA ASP A 68 -1.84 17.97 -15.68
C ASP A 68 -3.08 17.57 -14.90
N GLU A 69 -3.38 16.28 -14.92
CA GLU A 69 -4.57 15.73 -14.28
C GLU A 69 -4.19 14.46 -13.52
N LEU A 70 -4.46 14.48 -12.21
CA LEU A 70 -4.27 13.34 -11.33
C LEU A 70 -5.64 12.81 -10.90
N TYR A 71 -5.90 11.55 -11.19
CA TYR A 71 -7.13 10.85 -10.84
C TYR A 71 -6.84 9.74 -9.83
N CYS A 72 -7.85 9.41 -9.00
CA CYS A 72 -7.79 8.24 -8.11
C CYS A 72 -9.12 7.51 -8.10
N ALA A 73 -9.12 6.19 -8.22
CA ALA A 73 -10.32 5.35 -8.27
C ALA A 73 -10.27 4.20 -7.25
N PRO A 74 -11.16 4.17 -6.24
CA PRO A 74 -12.21 5.16 -5.93
C PRO A 74 -11.70 6.40 -5.19
N GLY A 75 -10.48 6.39 -4.61
CA GLY A 75 -9.97 7.42 -3.73
C GLY A 75 -10.62 7.43 -2.34
N ASN A 76 -10.38 8.48 -1.56
CA ASN A 76 -10.96 8.74 -0.25
C ASN A 76 -11.05 10.26 0.02
N ALA A 77 -11.53 10.65 1.22
CA ALA A 77 -11.75 12.06 1.52
C ALA A 77 -10.48 12.92 1.48
N GLY A 78 -9.31 12.40 1.88
CA GLY A 78 -8.06 13.15 1.83
C GLY A 78 -7.41 13.14 0.45
N ILE A 79 -7.58 12.08 -0.34
CA ILE A 79 -7.11 12.03 -1.73
C ILE A 79 -7.79 13.11 -2.57
N ALA A 80 -9.05 13.45 -2.25
CA ALA A 80 -9.80 14.48 -2.95
C ALA A 80 -9.17 15.89 -2.86
N ASP A 81 -8.25 16.13 -1.92
CA ASP A 81 -7.52 17.39 -1.81
C ASP A 81 -6.38 17.51 -2.84
N VAL A 82 -5.89 16.38 -3.35
CA VAL A 82 -4.71 16.34 -4.23
C VAL A 82 -4.98 15.67 -5.60
N ALA A 83 -6.12 14.97 -5.76
CA ALA A 83 -6.48 14.27 -6.98
C ALA A 83 -8.00 14.28 -7.19
N VAL A 84 -8.45 14.09 -8.41
CA VAL A 84 -9.86 13.90 -8.73
C VAL A 84 -10.26 12.47 -8.40
N CYS A 85 -11.11 12.28 -7.38
CA CYS A 85 -11.65 10.98 -7.03
C CYS A 85 -12.74 10.56 -8.01
N VAL A 86 -12.61 9.36 -8.59
CA VAL A 86 -13.54 8.79 -9.57
C VAL A 86 -14.26 7.62 -8.91
N ASN A 87 -15.59 7.67 -8.86
CA ASN A 87 -16.40 6.64 -8.20
C ASN A 87 -16.46 5.33 -9.00
N ILE A 88 -15.31 4.68 -9.13
CA ILE A 88 -15.14 3.35 -9.73
C ILE A 88 -14.36 2.50 -8.72
N GLY A 89 -14.91 1.35 -8.34
CA GLY A 89 -14.26 0.43 -7.40
C GLY A 89 -12.93 -0.08 -7.97
N ALA A 90 -11.93 -0.30 -7.09
CA ALA A 90 -10.61 -0.77 -7.52
C ALA A 90 -10.63 -2.14 -8.22
N GLU A 91 -11.66 -2.95 -7.98
CA GLU A 91 -11.86 -4.28 -8.57
C GLU A 91 -12.77 -4.24 -9.83
N ASP A 92 -13.33 -3.10 -10.16
CA ASP A 92 -14.09 -2.90 -11.41
C ASP A 92 -13.12 -2.63 -12.57
N ILE A 93 -12.48 -3.70 -13.04
CA ILE A 93 -11.45 -3.65 -14.09
C ILE A 93 -12.02 -3.02 -15.38
N GLU A 94 -13.24 -3.36 -15.75
CA GLU A 94 -13.87 -2.85 -16.99
C GLU A 94 -14.17 -1.36 -16.87
N GLY A 95 -14.73 -0.92 -15.75
CA GLY A 95 -14.97 0.49 -15.45
C GLY A 95 -13.70 1.33 -15.45
N ILE A 96 -12.64 0.84 -14.79
CA ILE A 96 -11.32 1.51 -14.77
C ILE A 96 -10.74 1.62 -16.17
N CYS A 97 -10.76 0.53 -16.93
CA CYS A 97 -10.23 0.52 -18.30
C CYS A 97 -11.05 1.41 -19.25
N GLY A 98 -12.35 1.45 -19.06
CA GLY A 98 -13.25 2.36 -19.80
C GLY A 98 -12.93 3.82 -19.52
N PHE A 99 -12.80 4.17 -18.24
CA PHE A 99 -12.38 5.51 -17.80
C PHE A 99 -11.01 5.90 -18.37
N ALA A 100 -10.02 5.02 -18.24
CA ALA A 100 -8.67 5.26 -18.74
C ALA A 100 -8.63 5.54 -20.25
N SER A 101 -9.49 4.84 -21.03
CA SER A 101 -9.60 5.04 -22.48
C SER A 101 -10.29 6.38 -22.83
N VAL A 102 -11.34 6.76 -22.10
CA VAL A 102 -12.11 8.00 -22.34
C VAL A 102 -11.29 9.22 -22.00
N GLU A 103 -10.63 9.22 -20.82
CA GLU A 103 -9.79 10.32 -20.34
C GLU A 103 -8.40 10.33 -20.98
N LYS A 104 -8.02 9.28 -21.72
CA LYS A 104 -6.69 9.13 -22.34
C LYS A 104 -5.58 9.16 -21.27
N ILE A 105 -5.71 8.30 -20.29
CA ILE A 105 -4.71 8.17 -19.24
C ILE A 105 -3.38 7.70 -19.84
N ASP A 106 -2.31 8.41 -19.52
CA ASP A 106 -0.95 8.09 -19.97
C ASP A 106 -0.29 7.03 -19.10
N LEU A 107 -0.50 7.12 -17.77
CA LEU A 107 0.05 6.20 -16.78
C LEU A 107 -1.02 5.81 -15.74
N ALA A 108 -1.17 4.51 -15.52
CA ALA A 108 -1.92 3.97 -14.40
C ALA A 108 -0.99 3.39 -13.32
N VAL A 109 -1.26 3.67 -12.06
CA VAL A 109 -0.54 3.16 -10.89
C VAL A 109 -1.48 2.30 -10.08
N ILE A 110 -1.14 1.02 -9.89
CA ILE A 110 -2.02 0.08 -9.19
C ILE A 110 -1.57 -0.07 -7.74
N GLY A 111 -2.41 0.36 -6.82
CA GLY A 111 -2.11 0.31 -5.39
C GLY A 111 -2.35 -1.07 -4.76
N PRO A 112 -3.58 -1.64 -4.80
CA PRO A 112 -3.91 -2.87 -4.10
C PRO A 112 -3.60 -4.14 -4.91
N GLU A 113 -3.44 -5.26 -4.20
CA GLU A 113 -3.06 -6.55 -4.75
C GLU A 113 -4.17 -7.25 -5.53
N VAL A 114 -5.44 -7.06 -5.15
CA VAL A 114 -6.57 -7.78 -5.76
C VAL A 114 -6.73 -7.46 -7.25
N PRO A 115 -6.81 -6.19 -7.69
CA PRO A 115 -6.89 -5.87 -9.11
C PRO A 115 -5.66 -6.32 -9.91
N LEU A 116 -4.45 -6.35 -9.31
CA LEU A 116 -3.26 -6.92 -9.93
C LEU A 116 -3.45 -8.41 -10.22
N ALA A 117 -3.89 -9.18 -9.22
CA ALA A 117 -4.18 -10.61 -9.38
C ALA A 117 -5.33 -10.87 -10.38
N MET A 118 -6.30 -9.95 -10.49
CA MET A 118 -7.36 -9.99 -11.50
C MET A 118 -6.86 -9.65 -12.91
N GLY A 119 -5.66 -9.06 -13.06
CA GLY A 119 -5.02 -8.74 -14.35
C GLY A 119 -5.36 -7.37 -14.90
N ILE A 120 -5.58 -6.38 -14.04
CA ILE A 120 -5.83 -4.99 -14.46
C ILE A 120 -4.71 -4.44 -15.33
N THR A 121 -3.45 -4.78 -15.01
CA THR A 121 -2.27 -4.35 -15.77
C THR A 121 -2.35 -4.83 -17.22
N ASP A 122 -2.67 -6.13 -17.42
CA ASP A 122 -2.81 -6.71 -18.76
C ASP A 122 -3.91 -6.01 -19.57
N GLU A 123 -5.03 -5.69 -18.93
CA GLU A 123 -6.17 -5.06 -19.59
C GLU A 123 -5.92 -3.59 -19.95
N LEU A 124 -5.22 -2.84 -19.11
CA LEU A 124 -4.83 -1.45 -19.38
C LEU A 124 -3.77 -1.38 -20.48
N GLN A 125 -2.78 -2.26 -20.45
CA GLN A 125 -1.72 -2.32 -21.48
C GLN A 125 -2.29 -2.67 -22.86
N LYS A 126 -3.29 -3.56 -22.97
CA LYS A 126 -4.01 -3.82 -24.23
C LYS A 126 -4.66 -2.58 -24.82
N ARG A 127 -4.97 -1.57 -24.01
CA ARG A 127 -5.55 -0.29 -24.41
C ARG A 127 -4.50 0.79 -24.64
N GLY A 128 -3.21 0.44 -24.54
CA GLY A 128 -2.10 1.36 -24.78
C GLY A 128 -1.75 2.25 -23.58
N VAL A 129 -2.33 2.00 -22.40
CA VAL A 129 -1.99 2.72 -21.16
C VAL A 129 -0.71 2.15 -20.58
N LYS A 130 0.26 3.00 -20.23
CA LYS A 130 1.43 2.57 -19.43
C LYS A 130 0.96 2.23 -18.02
N VAL A 131 1.54 1.19 -17.42
CA VAL A 131 1.15 0.76 -16.08
C VAL A 131 2.37 0.60 -15.19
N PHE A 132 2.31 1.20 -14.01
CA PHE A 132 3.18 0.90 -12.88
C PHE A 132 2.45 -0.09 -11.98
N GLY A 133 2.78 -1.35 -12.13
CA GLY A 133 2.19 -2.51 -11.46
C GLY A 133 2.42 -3.78 -12.29
N PRO A 134 2.72 -4.94 -11.65
CA PRO A 134 3.00 -6.19 -12.33
C PRO A 134 1.77 -6.73 -13.06
N ASP A 135 2.02 -7.52 -14.11
CA ASP A 135 0.98 -8.26 -14.82
C ASP A 135 0.42 -9.40 -13.95
N ARG A 136 -0.62 -10.07 -14.44
CA ARG A 136 -1.26 -11.19 -13.74
C ARG A 136 -0.27 -12.33 -13.43
N ASN A 137 0.68 -12.58 -14.32
CA ASN A 137 1.65 -13.67 -14.13
C ASN A 137 2.61 -13.34 -12.99
N CYS A 138 3.19 -12.15 -12.98
CA CYS A 138 4.04 -11.66 -11.89
C CYS A 138 3.28 -11.50 -10.58
N SER A 139 1.99 -11.15 -10.63
CA SER A 139 1.14 -11.00 -9.44
C SER A 139 0.96 -12.30 -8.65
N GLN A 140 1.26 -13.46 -9.22
CA GLN A 140 1.28 -14.73 -8.50
C GLN A 140 2.31 -14.78 -7.37
N LEU A 141 3.37 -13.96 -7.42
CA LEU A 141 4.36 -13.85 -6.33
C LEU A 141 3.74 -13.37 -4.99
N GLU A 142 2.59 -12.69 -5.01
CA GLU A 142 1.82 -12.36 -3.80
C GLU A 142 0.55 -13.21 -3.69
N ALA A 143 -0.12 -13.45 -4.81
CA ALA A 143 -1.41 -14.13 -4.85
C ALA A 143 -1.31 -15.63 -4.52
N SER A 144 -0.13 -16.25 -4.65
CA SER A 144 0.09 -17.66 -4.32
C SER A 144 1.39 -17.87 -3.54
N LYS A 145 1.27 -18.24 -2.25
CA LYS A 145 2.43 -18.56 -1.40
C LYS A 145 3.20 -19.76 -1.93
N SER A 146 2.47 -20.73 -2.47
CA SER A 146 3.02 -21.92 -3.13
C SER A 146 3.88 -21.54 -4.35
N PHE A 147 3.39 -20.61 -5.19
CA PHE A 147 4.16 -20.12 -6.34
C PHE A 147 5.46 -19.45 -5.87
N THR A 148 5.36 -18.56 -4.88
CA THR A 148 6.51 -17.84 -4.32
C THR A 148 7.52 -18.80 -3.69
N LYS A 149 7.07 -19.79 -2.91
CA LYS A 149 7.99 -20.78 -2.32
C LYS A 149 8.72 -21.60 -3.37
N LYS A 150 8.03 -22.01 -4.43
CA LYS A 150 8.66 -22.72 -5.56
C LYS A 150 9.68 -21.85 -6.28
N PHE A 151 9.36 -20.58 -6.50
CA PHE A 151 10.28 -19.61 -7.09
C PHE A 151 11.54 -19.44 -6.21
N LEU A 152 11.36 -19.18 -4.91
CA LEU A 152 12.47 -19.00 -3.97
C LEU A 152 13.37 -20.24 -3.92
N ALA A 153 12.78 -21.44 -3.83
CA ALA A 153 13.52 -22.69 -3.80
C ALA A 153 14.26 -22.95 -5.12
N LYS A 154 13.63 -22.71 -6.27
CA LYS A 154 14.23 -22.89 -7.60
C LYS A 154 15.48 -22.04 -7.80
N HIS A 155 15.42 -20.79 -7.32
CA HIS A 155 16.50 -19.81 -7.49
C HIS A 155 17.45 -19.70 -6.29
N ASN A 156 17.36 -20.64 -5.34
CA ASN A 156 18.19 -20.72 -4.13
C ASN A 156 18.15 -19.44 -3.28
N ILE A 157 16.98 -18.77 -3.22
CA ILE A 157 16.77 -17.59 -2.38
C ILE A 157 16.41 -18.08 -0.96
N PRO A 158 17.11 -17.58 0.09
CA PRO A 158 16.88 -18.02 1.46
C PRO A 158 15.45 -17.75 1.94
N THR A 159 14.77 -18.78 2.42
CA THR A 159 13.42 -18.72 2.97
C THR A 159 13.19 -19.85 3.96
N ALA A 160 12.09 -19.81 4.71
CA ALA A 160 11.68 -20.88 5.60
C ALA A 160 11.50 -22.23 4.84
N GLY A 161 11.90 -23.33 5.48
CA GLY A 161 11.54 -24.67 5.02
C GLY A 161 10.02 -24.79 4.93
N TYR A 162 9.51 -25.45 3.88
CA TYR A 162 8.06 -25.48 3.64
C TYR A 162 7.57 -26.78 3.05
N LYS A 163 6.27 -27.05 3.21
CA LYS A 163 5.56 -28.12 2.55
C LYS A 163 4.13 -27.70 2.19
N GLU A 164 3.62 -28.17 1.06
CA GLU A 164 2.30 -27.83 0.54
C GLU A 164 1.33 -28.98 0.74
N PHE A 165 0.08 -28.66 1.09
CA PHE A 165 -1.00 -29.61 1.27
C PHE A 165 -2.27 -29.13 0.59
N THR A 166 -2.92 -30.02 -0.16
CA THR A 166 -4.24 -29.81 -0.77
C THR A 166 -5.31 -30.74 -0.16
N ASP A 167 -4.90 -31.67 0.66
CA ASP A 167 -5.76 -32.58 1.39
C ASP A 167 -5.63 -32.35 2.90
N LYS A 168 -6.78 -32.16 3.58
CA LYS A 168 -6.85 -31.89 5.00
C LYS A 168 -6.33 -33.05 5.85
N ASP A 169 -6.67 -34.30 5.47
CA ASP A 169 -6.28 -35.48 6.26
C ASP A 169 -4.78 -35.77 6.14
N GLU A 170 -4.17 -35.43 4.98
CA GLU A 170 -2.72 -35.50 4.81
C GLU A 170 -2.02 -34.38 5.65
N LEU A 171 -2.58 -33.21 5.70
CA LEU A 171 -2.05 -32.12 6.52
C LEU A 171 -2.14 -32.45 8.00
N LEU A 172 -3.28 -32.98 8.47
CA LEU A 172 -3.45 -33.41 9.87
C LEU A 172 -2.44 -34.50 10.28
N LYS A 173 -2.04 -35.40 9.37
CA LYS A 173 -1.00 -36.40 9.64
C LYS A 173 0.41 -35.82 9.68
N ALA A 174 0.60 -34.64 9.08
CA ALA A 174 1.87 -33.94 9.01
C ALA A 174 2.01 -32.82 10.05
N VAL A 175 1.03 -32.66 10.94
CA VAL A 175 1.08 -31.68 12.04
C VAL A 175 2.35 -31.87 12.86
N GLY A 176 3.06 -30.78 13.14
CA GLY A 176 4.33 -30.81 13.88
C GLY A 176 5.57 -31.18 13.05
N ILE A 177 5.48 -31.28 11.72
CA ILE A 177 6.62 -31.64 10.84
C ILE A 177 7.83 -30.72 11.02
N TYR A 178 7.61 -29.46 11.39
CA TYR A 178 8.65 -28.46 11.70
C TYR A 178 8.77 -28.15 13.19
N GLY A 179 8.11 -28.92 14.07
CA GLY A 179 7.97 -28.61 15.49
C GLY A 179 6.97 -27.49 15.76
N TYR A 180 7.03 -26.88 16.95
CA TYR A 180 6.17 -25.77 17.36
C TYR A 180 7.03 -24.66 17.96
N PRO A 181 6.65 -23.35 17.72
CA PRO A 181 5.53 -22.95 16.86
C PRO A 181 5.82 -23.31 15.40
N MET A 182 4.75 -23.43 14.58
CA MET A 182 4.84 -23.62 13.14
C MET A 182 3.98 -22.56 12.44
N VAL A 183 4.13 -22.40 11.12
CA VAL A 183 3.36 -21.39 10.37
C VAL A 183 2.46 -22.10 9.36
N LEU A 184 1.16 -21.80 9.41
CA LEU A 184 0.16 -22.24 8.44
C LEU A 184 -0.28 -21.03 7.60
N LYS A 185 -0.15 -21.12 6.27
CA LYS A 185 -0.55 -20.05 5.36
C LYS A 185 -1.53 -20.56 4.32
N ALA A 186 -2.72 -19.94 4.23
CA ALA A 186 -3.60 -20.12 3.08
C ALA A 186 -2.89 -19.64 1.81
N ASP A 187 -2.98 -20.40 0.72
CA ASP A 187 -2.21 -20.11 -0.49
C ASP A 187 -2.67 -18.83 -1.20
N GLY A 188 -3.99 -18.52 -1.19
CA GLY A 188 -4.55 -17.35 -1.87
C GLY A 188 -4.47 -16.05 -1.09
N LEU A 189 -4.98 -14.97 -1.70
CA LEU A 189 -5.15 -13.67 -1.04
C LEU A 189 -6.18 -13.79 0.09
N ALA A 190 -5.80 -13.43 1.30
CA ALA A 190 -6.64 -13.50 2.50
C ALA A 190 -6.55 -12.22 3.35
N ALA A 191 -6.23 -11.07 2.74
CA ALA A 191 -6.14 -9.75 3.39
C ALA A 191 -5.30 -9.76 4.69
N GLY A 192 -4.18 -10.48 4.69
CA GLY A 192 -3.28 -10.60 5.85
C GLY A 192 -3.80 -11.52 6.98
N LYS A 193 -4.97 -12.13 6.82
CA LYS A 193 -5.59 -13.00 7.86
C LYS A 193 -5.35 -14.49 7.63
N GLY A 194 -4.84 -14.88 6.46
CA GLY A 194 -4.62 -16.28 6.09
C GLY A 194 -3.34 -16.90 6.67
N VAL A 195 -2.74 -16.30 7.70
CA VAL A 195 -1.54 -16.80 8.39
C VAL A 195 -1.87 -17.07 9.84
N VAL A 196 -1.67 -18.31 10.29
CA VAL A 196 -1.85 -18.75 11.67
C VAL A 196 -0.54 -19.36 12.17
N ILE A 197 -0.21 -19.10 13.43
CA ILE A 197 1.03 -19.59 14.05
C ILE A 197 0.63 -20.40 15.30
N PRO A 198 0.32 -21.70 15.12
CA PRO A 198 0.01 -22.58 16.24
C PRO A 198 1.22 -22.82 17.14
N GLU A 199 1.02 -22.76 18.44
CA GLU A 199 2.07 -22.97 19.44
C GLU A 199 2.16 -24.44 19.90
N ASN A 200 1.15 -25.27 19.56
CA ASN A 200 1.05 -26.66 19.91
C ASN A 200 0.16 -27.43 18.91
N GLU A 201 0.07 -28.76 19.08
CA GLU A 201 -0.70 -29.62 18.20
C GLU A 201 -2.21 -29.32 18.21
N ALA A 202 -2.78 -29.00 19.38
CA ALA A 202 -4.21 -28.73 19.48
C ALA A 202 -4.59 -27.46 18.71
N ASP A 203 -3.81 -26.39 18.86
CA ASP A 203 -4.00 -25.14 18.12
C ASP A 203 -3.82 -25.35 16.60
N ALA A 204 -2.89 -26.24 16.20
CA ALA A 204 -2.65 -26.54 14.80
C ALA A 204 -3.82 -27.30 14.16
N VAL A 205 -4.37 -28.27 14.88
CA VAL A 205 -5.55 -29.04 14.44
C VAL A 205 -6.76 -28.11 14.31
N GLU A 206 -7.00 -27.22 15.27
CA GLU A 206 -8.08 -26.24 15.21
C GLU A 206 -7.92 -25.31 14.00
N ALA A 207 -6.72 -24.74 13.80
CA ALA A 207 -6.44 -23.86 12.66
C ALA A 207 -6.63 -24.57 11.32
N ILE A 208 -6.20 -25.83 11.17
CA ILE A 208 -6.41 -26.63 9.96
C ILE A 208 -7.90 -26.86 9.70
N GLU A 209 -8.68 -27.17 10.77
CA GLU A 209 -10.12 -27.37 10.64
C GLU A 209 -10.84 -26.07 10.24
N GLU A 210 -10.44 -24.92 10.77
CA GLU A 210 -10.97 -23.61 10.34
C GLU A 210 -10.61 -23.32 8.88
N MET A 211 -9.34 -23.50 8.49
CA MET A 211 -8.85 -23.16 7.16
C MET A 211 -9.41 -24.07 6.07
N MET A 212 -9.20 -25.40 6.19
CA MET A 212 -9.55 -26.38 5.15
C MET A 212 -10.90 -27.05 5.36
N GLY A 213 -11.32 -27.22 6.62
CA GLY A 213 -12.62 -27.84 6.96
C GLY A 213 -13.76 -26.87 6.77
N GLN A 214 -13.76 -25.76 7.51
CA GLN A 214 -14.83 -24.74 7.47
C GLN A 214 -14.64 -23.74 6.33
N LYS A 215 -13.47 -23.71 5.68
CA LYS A 215 -13.12 -22.82 4.57
C LYS A 215 -13.36 -21.34 4.88
N VAL A 216 -12.95 -20.89 6.08
CA VAL A 216 -13.12 -19.49 6.52
C VAL A 216 -12.46 -18.48 5.61
N PHE A 217 -11.48 -18.89 4.79
CA PHE A 217 -10.82 -18.07 3.76
C PHE A 217 -11.29 -18.43 2.33
N GLY A 218 -12.43 -19.11 2.17
CA GLY A 218 -12.96 -19.52 0.88
C GLY A 218 -11.97 -20.41 0.10
N SER A 219 -11.84 -20.20 -1.21
CA SER A 219 -10.93 -20.95 -2.08
C SER A 219 -9.45 -20.69 -1.81
N ALA A 220 -9.10 -19.61 -1.09
CA ALA A 220 -7.70 -19.35 -0.73
C ALA A 220 -7.09 -20.47 0.14
N ALA A 221 -7.92 -21.18 0.92
CA ALA A 221 -7.51 -22.31 1.74
C ALA A 221 -7.69 -23.69 1.09
N ASP A 222 -7.96 -23.77 -0.22
CA ASP A 222 -7.95 -25.06 -0.96
C ASP A 222 -6.54 -25.67 -1.00
N LYS A 223 -5.53 -24.85 -0.74
CA LYS A 223 -4.14 -25.24 -0.51
C LYS A 223 -3.59 -24.51 0.71
N VAL A 224 -2.86 -25.21 1.56
CA VAL A 224 -2.17 -24.65 2.73
C VAL A 224 -0.67 -24.92 2.58
N VAL A 225 0.12 -23.87 2.79
CA VAL A 225 1.58 -23.94 2.91
C VAL A 225 1.94 -23.98 4.38
N VAL A 226 2.64 -25.02 4.79
CA VAL A 226 3.18 -25.20 6.13
C VAL A 226 4.64 -24.79 6.11
N GLU A 227 5.06 -23.91 7.02
CA GLU A 227 6.45 -23.43 7.10
C GLU A 227 7.05 -23.63 8.49
N GLU A 228 8.37 -23.76 8.54
CA GLU A 228 9.08 -23.61 9.80
C GLU A 228 8.89 -22.20 10.37
N PHE A 229 8.84 -22.10 11.67
CA PHE A 229 8.79 -20.79 12.34
C PHE A 229 10.19 -20.18 12.41
N LEU A 230 10.38 -19.07 11.71
CA LEU A 230 11.64 -18.32 11.74
C LEU A 230 11.68 -17.42 12.98
N THR A 231 12.86 -17.38 13.62
CA THR A 231 13.14 -16.48 14.73
C THR A 231 14.12 -15.39 14.31
N GLY A 232 13.93 -14.17 14.80
CA GLY A 232 14.76 -13.02 14.43
C GLY A 232 13.99 -11.71 14.53
N VAL A 233 14.45 -10.72 13.78
CA VAL A 233 13.81 -9.42 13.65
C VAL A 233 13.13 -9.32 12.28
N GLU A 234 11.82 -9.09 12.27
CA GLU A 234 11.13 -8.81 11.01
C GLU A 234 11.54 -7.44 10.47
N ALA A 235 11.74 -7.36 9.17
CA ALA A 235 12.08 -6.12 8.48
C ALA A 235 11.41 -6.10 7.10
N SER A 236 11.14 -4.91 6.57
CA SER A 236 10.52 -4.72 5.27
C SER A 236 11.45 -3.97 4.33
N MET A 237 11.67 -4.51 3.14
CA MET A 237 12.41 -3.84 2.07
C MET A 237 11.49 -3.67 0.87
N LEU A 238 11.32 -2.44 0.42
CA LEU A 238 10.61 -2.11 -0.80
C LEU A 238 11.62 -1.85 -1.91
N CYS A 239 11.37 -2.37 -3.10
CA CYS A 239 12.23 -2.17 -4.25
C CYS A 239 11.43 -1.66 -5.44
N PHE A 240 11.94 -0.66 -6.16
CA PHE A 240 11.51 -0.40 -7.52
C PHE A 240 12.10 -1.48 -8.44
N VAL A 241 11.29 -2.02 -9.33
CA VAL A 241 11.68 -3.12 -10.19
C VAL A 241 11.18 -2.89 -11.61
N ASP A 242 12.06 -3.07 -12.59
CA ASP A 242 11.70 -3.28 -13.98
C ASP A 242 12.28 -4.62 -14.49
N GLU A 243 12.13 -4.95 -15.77
CA GLU A 243 12.58 -6.23 -16.32
C GLU A 243 14.09 -6.47 -16.19
N ASN A 244 14.89 -5.41 -15.96
CA ASN A 244 16.36 -5.45 -16.00
C ASN A 244 17.02 -5.02 -14.70
N THR A 245 16.27 -4.37 -13.79
CA THR A 245 16.84 -3.66 -12.66
C THR A 245 15.97 -3.80 -11.42
N ILE A 246 16.60 -3.98 -10.26
CA ILE A 246 15.98 -3.91 -8.95
C ILE A 246 16.74 -2.91 -8.09
N ILE A 247 16.05 -1.87 -7.60
CA ILE A 247 16.64 -0.81 -6.77
C ILE A 247 15.89 -0.74 -5.45
N PRO A 248 16.54 -1.05 -4.30
CA PRO A 248 15.92 -0.89 -3.00
C PRO A 248 15.62 0.58 -2.72
N MET A 249 14.47 0.83 -2.10
CA MET A 249 14.10 2.11 -1.51
C MET A 249 14.75 2.22 -0.12
N GLU A 250 14.60 3.40 0.49
CA GLU A 250 14.90 3.55 1.91
C GLU A 250 14.08 2.55 2.74
N SER A 251 14.72 1.99 3.75
CA SER A 251 14.12 0.95 4.59
C SER A 251 13.03 1.49 5.50
N ALA A 252 12.09 0.64 5.88
CA ALA A 252 11.06 0.95 6.86
C ALA A 252 10.89 -0.20 7.84
N GLN A 253 10.45 0.13 9.06
CA GLN A 253 10.09 -0.84 10.09
C GLN A 253 8.62 -0.70 10.42
N ASP A 254 7.84 -1.76 10.20
CA ASP A 254 6.42 -1.84 10.51
C ASP A 254 6.17 -2.40 11.93
N TYR A 255 5.02 -2.04 12.50
CA TYR A 255 4.49 -2.51 13.78
C TYR A 255 3.17 -3.24 13.54
N LYS A 256 3.25 -4.57 13.37
CA LYS A 256 2.09 -5.38 12.93
C LYS A 256 1.07 -5.68 14.00
N ARG A 257 1.47 -5.74 15.27
CA ARG A 257 0.54 -6.03 16.38
C ARG A 257 -0.28 -4.79 16.75
N VAL A 258 -1.56 -5.03 17.11
CA VAL A 258 -2.52 -3.94 17.37
C VAL A 258 -2.21 -3.12 18.61
N PHE A 259 -1.61 -3.72 19.66
CA PHE A 259 -1.34 -3.06 20.95
C PHE A 259 0.16 -2.82 21.19
N ASP A 260 0.44 -1.88 22.11
CA ASP A 260 1.78 -1.59 22.58
C ASP A 260 2.51 -2.85 23.07
N GLY A 261 3.84 -2.85 22.88
CA GLY A 261 4.69 -3.98 23.27
C GLY A 261 4.48 -5.23 22.43
N ASP A 262 4.04 -5.07 21.16
CA ASP A 262 3.76 -6.15 20.21
C ASP A 262 2.78 -7.20 20.75
N LYS A 263 1.68 -6.72 21.30
CA LYS A 263 0.61 -7.55 21.87
C LYS A 263 -0.65 -7.53 21.00
N GLY A 264 -1.50 -8.55 21.20
CA GLY A 264 -2.77 -8.70 20.49
C GLY A 264 -2.59 -9.29 19.08
N PRO A 265 -3.66 -9.32 18.28
CA PRO A 265 -3.64 -9.88 16.93
C PRO A 265 -2.79 -9.07 15.96
N ASN A 266 -2.36 -9.72 14.87
CA ASN A 266 -1.75 -9.06 13.73
C ASN A 266 -2.75 -8.16 13.01
N THR A 267 -2.23 -7.08 12.42
CA THR A 267 -2.97 -6.10 11.64
C THR A 267 -2.30 -5.89 10.28
N GLY A 268 -2.80 -4.97 9.47
CA GLY A 268 -2.11 -4.49 8.27
C GLY A 268 -0.95 -3.52 8.57
N GLY A 269 -0.64 -3.25 9.85
CA GLY A 269 0.35 -2.28 10.31
C GLY A 269 -0.29 -1.14 11.10
N MET A 270 0.25 -0.85 12.28
CA MET A 270 -0.21 0.22 13.18
C MET A 270 0.69 1.44 13.16
N GLY A 271 1.71 1.43 12.33
CA GLY A 271 2.64 2.52 12.12
C GLY A 271 3.99 2.03 11.66
N THR A 272 4.80 2.97 11.19
CA THR A 272 6.15 2.71 10.66
C THR A 272 7.11 3.82 11.02
N TYR A 273 8.41 3.50 10.95
CA TYR A 273 9.45 4.52 10.90
C TYR A 273 10.44 4.20 9.77
N SER A 274 11.08 5.22 9.23
CA SER A 274 12.08 5.13 8.16
C SER A 274 13.22 6.14 8.40
N PRO A 275 14.52 5.75 8.19
CA PRO A 275 14.97 4.42 7.85
C PRO A 275 14.91 3.47 9.05
N SER A 276 14.81 2.17 8.78
CA SER A 276 14.93 1.16 9.83
C SER A 276 16.39 1.00 10.29
N LEU A 277 16.62 0.90 11.58
CA LEU A 277 17.96 0.68 12.14
C LEU A 277 18.42 -0.79 12.09
N VAL A 278 17.56 -1.68 11.65
CA VAL A 278 17.92 -3.09 11.44
C VAL A 278 18.87 -3.26 10.26
N PHE A 279 18.77 -2.38 9.26
CA PHE A 279 19.58 -2.45 8.04
C PHE A 279 20.94 -1.81 8.27
N THR A 280 21.98 -2.65 8.41
CA THR A 280 23.38 -2.23 8.37
C THR A 280 23.96 -2.39 6.97
N PRO A 281 25.06 -1.73 6.62
CA PRO A 281 25.69 -1.89 5.30
C PRO A 281 26.06 -3.35 4.98
N GLU A 282 26.44 -4.13 6.00
CA GLU A 282 26.76 -5.54 5.87
C GLU A 282 25.51 -6.36 5.55
N LEU A 283 24.40 -6.09 6.24
CA LEU A 283 23.11 -6.75 5.99
C LEU A 283 22.55 -6.39 4.60
N GLU A 284 22.64 -5.13 4.20
CA GLU A 284 22.24 -4.68 2.86
C GLU A 284 23.03 -5.39 1.76
N THR A 285 24.34 -5.61 1.97
CA THR A 285 25.17 -6.40 1.06
C THR A 285 24.69 -7.85 0.98
N GLN A 286 24.43 -8.49 2.13
CA GLN A 286 23.90 -9.86 2.16
C GLN A 286 22.54 -9.98 1.46
N ILE A 287 21.63 -9.04 1.70
CA ILE A 287 20.31 -9.01 1.05
C ILE A 287 20.49 -8.86 -0.46
N ARG A 288 21.37 -7.99 -0.91
CA ARG A 288 21.65 -7.79 -2.33
C ARG A 288 22.12 -9.09 -2.99
N GLU A 289 23.15 -9.72 -2.43
CA GLU A 289 23.79 -10.90 -3.00
C GLU A 289 22.92 -12.17 -2.91
N GLN A 290 22.22 -12.35 -1.77
CA GLN A 290 21.48 -13.59 -1.51
C GLN A 290 20.01 -13.52 -1.91
N ILE A 291 19.42 -12.33 -2.05
CA ILE A 291 17.99 -12.15 -2.31
C ILE A 291 17.74 -11.34 -3.58
N LEU A 292 18.25 -10.08 -3.69
CA LEU A 292 17.86 -9.19 -4.79
C LEU A 292 18.41 -9.67 -6.14
N GLU A 293 19.71 -9.95 -6.24
CA GLU A 293 20.33 -10.42 -7.47
C GLU A 293 19.77 -11.78 -7.94
N PRO A 294 19.61 -12.79 -7.05
CA PRO A 294 18.96 -14.03 -7.44
C PRO A 294 17.48 -13.85 -7.82
N THR A 295 16.76 -12.92 -7.19
CA THR A 295 15.36 -12.62 -7.53
C THR A 295 15.25 -12.05 -8.96
N LEU A 296 16.05 -11.03 -9.28
CA LEU A 296 16.06 -10.44 -10.63
C LEU A 296 16.44 -11.46 -11.69
N LYS A 297 17.48 -12.25 -11.43
CA LYS A 297 17.90 -13.33 -12.32
C LYS A 297 16.80 -14.37 -12.48
N GLY A 298 16.13 -14.74 -11.40
CA GLY A 298 14.99 -15.67 -11.41
C GLY A 298 13.82 -15.14 -12.24
N PHE A 299 13.51 -13.84 -12.16
CA PHE A 299 12.50 -13.22 -13.00
C PHE A 299 12.85 -13.37 -14.48
N GLN A 300 14.09 -13.08 -14.85
CA GLN A 300 14.56 -13.20 -16.23
C GLN A 300 14.53 -14.65 -16.74
N GLU A 301 15.00 -15.61 -15.93
CA GLU A 301 15.02 -17.03 -16.28
C GLU A 301 13.61 -17.64 -16.41
N ASP A 302 12.64 -17.16 -15.61
CA ASP A 302 11.25 -17.64 -15.63
C ASP A 302 10.35 -16.83 -16.57
N GLY A 303 10.89 -15.78 -17.22
CA GLY A 303 10.16 -14.93 -18.13
C GLY A 303 9.11 -14.03 -17.42
N LEU A 304 9.33 -13.74 -16.15
CA LEU A 304 8.51 -12.82 -15.35
C LEU A 304 8.95 -11.37 -15.64
N LYS A 305 8.13 -10.67 -16.41
CA LYS A 305 8.40 -9.28 -16.80
C LYS A 305 7.90 -8.30 -15.75
N PHE A 306 8.48 -8.39 -14.56
CA PHE A 306 8.03 -7.61 -13.42
C PHE A 306 8.25 -6.12 -13.63
N LYS A 307 7.21 -5.30 -13.34
CA LYS A 307 7.26 -3.82 -13.32
C LYS A 307 6.45 -3.31 -12.15
N GLY A 308 7.05 -2.49 -11.31
CA GLY A 308 6.35 -1.92 -10.15
C GLY A 308 7.18 -1.95 -8.87
N VAL A 309 6.53 -2.23 -7.77
CA VAL A 309 7.20 -2.42 -6.47
C VAL A 309 7.18 -3.89 -6.07
N LEU A 310 8.35 -4.40 -5.72
CA LEU A 310 8.49 -5.65 -4.99
C LEU A 310 8.74 -5.31 -3.52
N PHE A 311 7.76 -5.61 -2.67
CA PHE A 311 7.91 -5.57 -1.22
C PHE A 311 8.40 -6.94 -0.76
N ILE A 312 9.48 -6.96 -0.02
CA ILE A 312 10.12 -8.16 0.50
C ILE A 312 10.00 -8.14 2.02
N GLY A 313 9.17 -9.03 2.56
CA GLY A 313 9.15 -9.31 4.00
C GLY A 313 10.33 -10.20 4.36
N LEU A 314 11.14 -9.76 5.32
CA LEU A 314 12.38 -10.42 5.73
C LEU A 314 12.31 -10.82 7.19
N MET A 315 12.89 -11.99 7.52
CA MET A 315 13.31 -12.34 8.86
C MET A 315 14.86 -12.26 8.91
N ILE A 316 15.35 -11.38 9.77
CA ILE A 316 16.79 -11.23 10.00
C ILE A 316 17.17 -12.05 11.22
N SER A 317 17.84 -13.14 10.99
CA SER A 317 18.31 -14.08 12.01
C SER A 317 19.85 -14.07 12.10
N GLU A 318 20.40 -14.81 13.05
CA GLU A 318 21.85 -15.04 13.17
C GLU A 318 22.44 -15.73 11.93
N ASP A 319 21.64 -16.54 11.22
CA ASP A 319 22.03 -17.23 9.99
C ASP A 319 21.95 -16.33 8.74
N GLY A 320 21.53 -15.07 8.89
CA GLY A 320 21.34 -14.11 7.81
C GLY A 320 19.89 -13.84 7.45
N PRO A 321 19.63 -13.08 6.35
CA PRO A 321 18.30 -12.71 5.93
C PRO A 321 17.57 -13.86 5.25
N LYS A 322 16.30 -14.10 5.60
CA LYS A 322 15.40 -15.05 4.93
C LYS A 322 14.13 -14.35 4.48
N VAL A 323 13.66 -14.66 3.28
CA VAL A 323 12.39 -14.13 2.75
C VAL A 323 11.21 -14.81 3.45
N ILE A 324 10.34 -14.00 4.05
CA ILE A 324 9.05 -14.44 4.63
C ILE A 324 8.00 -14.51 3.53
N GLU A 325 7.92 -13.44 2.72
CA GLU A 325 6.95 -13.29 1.64
C GLU A 325 7.37 -12.21 0.65
N PHE A 326 6.82 -12.25 -0.55
CA PHE A 326 6.80 -11.17 -1.51
C PHE A 326 5.40 -10.56 -1.57
N ASN A 327 5.33 -9.23 -1.71
CA ASN A 327 4.12 -8.52 -2.09
C ASN A 327 4.44 -7.65 -3.31
N ASN A 328 3.51 -7.60 -4.26
CA ASN A 328 3.75 -7.04 -5.60
C ASN A 328 3.30 -5.58 -5.72
N ARG A 329 3.36 -4.85 -4.63
CA ARG A 329 2.85 -3.49 -4.50
C ARG A 329 3.53 -2.79 -3.34
N PHE A 330 3.33 -1.48 -3.28
CA PHE A 330 3.72 -0.70 -2.11
C PHE A 330 3.12 -1.27 -0.81
N GLY A 331 3.86 -1.17 0.29
CA GLY A 331 3.37 -1.48 1.64
C GLY A 331 2.38 -0.44 2.16
N ASP A 332 1.60 -0.80 3.14
CA ASP A 332 0.71 0.10 3.88
C ASP A 332 0.72 -0.31 5.37
N PRO A 333 1.40 0.46 6.26
CA PRO A 333 1.71 1.89 6.16
C PRO A 333 3.16 2.25 5.80
N GLU A 334 3.99 1.38 5.24
CA GLU A 334 5.40 1.70 4.93
C GLU A 334 5.52 2.83 3.92
N THR A 335 4.65 2.88 2.92
CA THR A 335 4.65 3.89 1.86
C THR A 335 4.56 5.31 2.42
N GLN A 336 3.76 5.52 3.46
CA GLN A 336 3.56 6.82 4.09
C GLN A 336 4.86 7.40 4.67
N SER A 337 5.67 6.56 5.29
CA SER A 337 6.96 6.99 5.85
C SER A 337 8.07 7.06 4.80
N VAL A 338 8.09 6.14 3.84
CA VAL A 338 9.12 6.07 2.80
C VAL A 338 8.96 7.21 1.79
N LEU A 339 7.76 7.42 1.21
CA LEU A 339 7.55 8.47 0.21
C LEU A 339 7.64 9.89 0.80
N ALA A 340 7.39 10.08 2.10
CA ALA A 340 7.62 11.35 2.77
C ALA A 340 9.11 11.77 2.75
N ARG A 341 10.03 10.81 2.59
CA ARG A 341 11.48 11.05 2.51
C ARG A 341 12.01 11.09 1.07
N LEU A 342 11.18 10.80 0.06
CA LEU A 342 11.63 10.81 -1.33
C LEU A 342 11.79 12.26 -1.83
N ASP A 343 12.99 12.65 -2.26
CA ASP A 343 13.26 13.96 -2.84
C ASP A 343 13.05 13.98 -4.37
N SER A 344 13.28 12.83 -5.03
CA SER A 344 13.08 12.72 -6.48
C SER A 344 11.60 12.80 -6.89
N ASP A 345 11.36 13.20 -8.13
CA ASP A 345 10.03 13.18 -8.75
C ASP A 345 9.56 11.73 -8.93
N LEU A 346 8.47 11.36 -8.24
CA LEU A 346 7.94 10.01 -8.26
C LEU A 346 7.41 9.60 -9.64
N LEU A 347 6.90 10.58 -10.42
CA LEU A 347 6.45 10.31 -11.80
C LEU A 347 7.60 9.85 -12.69
N ASP A 348 8.78 10.48 -12.58
CA ASP A 348 9.95 10.09 -13.37
C ASP A 348 10.39 8.66 -13.07
N ILE A 349 10.34 8.26 -11.79
CA ILE A 349 10.67 6.90 -11.38
C ILE A 349 9.64 5.92 -11.95
N PHE A 350 8.35 6.22 -11.84
CA PHE A 350 7.28 5.35 -12.36
C PHE A 350 7.37 5.19 -13.88
N MET A 351 7.66 6.28 -14.58
CA MET A 351 7.87 6.25 -16.03
C MET A 351 9.13 5.46 -16.40
N ALA A 352 10.22 5.60 -15.65
CA ALA A 352 11.42 4.81 -15.88
C ALA A 352 11.17 3.31 -15.72
N VAL A 353 10.42 2.90 -14.69
CA VAL A 353 9.98 1.50 -14.50
C VAL A 353 9.11 1.03 -15.66
N ALA A 354 8.07 1.80 -16.03
CA ALA A 354 7.16 1.43 -17.11
C ALA A 354 7.88 1.24 -18.46
N ASP A 355 8.92 2.03 -18.70
CA ASP A 355 9.72 2.06 -19.94
C ASP A 355 10.98 1.17 -19.90
N ASN A 356 11.19 0.36 -18.85
CA ASN A 356 12.40 -0.47 -18.65
C ASN A 356 13.71 0.33 -18.66
N ARG A 357 13.69 1.51 -18.05
CA ARG A 357 14.83 2.43 -17.93
C ARG A 357 15.16 2.79 -16.48
N LEU A 358 14.76 1.93 -15.55
CA LEU A 358 14.98 2.17 -14.11
C LEU A 358 16.46 2.34 -13.77
N ALA A 359 17.37 1.67 -14.52
CA ALA A 359 18.82 1.82 -14.35
C ALA A 359 19.32 3.25 -14.61
N ASP A 360 18.57 4.06 -15.39
CA ASP A 360 18.92 5.45 -15.72
C ASP A 360 18.34 6.44 -14.67
N ALA A 361 17.50 5.98 -13.76
CA ALA A 361 16.83 6.84 -12.78
C ALA A 361 17.78 7.24 -11.65
N GLU A 362 17.92 8.54 -11.40
CA GLU A 362 18.60 9.07 -10.23
C GLU A 362 17.57 9.23 -9.08
N ILE A 363 17.63 8.35 -8.07
CA ILE A 363 16.71 8.36 -6.95
C ILE A 363 17.40 8.95 -5.73
N LYS A 364 16.88 10.09 -5.25
CA LYS A 364 17.40 10.84 -4.10
C LYS A 364 16.42 10.78 -2.94
N TRP A 365 16.98 10.64 -1.76
CA TRP A 365 16.24 10.57 -0.51
C TRP A 365 16.71 11.66 0.45
N SER A 366 15.77 12.19 1.22
CA SER A 366 16.04 13.13 2.31
C SER A 366 16.77 12.43 3.46
N ASP A 367 17.70 13.15 4.10
CA ASP A 367 18.37 12.69 5.32
C ASP A 367 17.42 12.70 6.54
N LYS A 368 16.25 13.33 6.45
CA LYS A 368 15.22 13.36 7.49
C LYS A 368 14.76 11.94 7.83
N LYS A 369 14.36 11.75 9.08
CA LYS A 369 13.70 10.53 9.57
C LYS A 369 12.19 10.73 9.52
N ALA A 370 11.46 9.65 9.26
CA ALA A 370 10.01 9.67 9.20
C ALA A 370 9.40 8.74 10.23
N VAL A 371 8.32 9.16 10.86
CA VAL A 371 7.47 8.30 11.71
C VAL A 371 6.03 8.50 11.28
N CYS A 372 5.34 7.40 10.99
CA CYS A 372 3.91 7.34 10.70
C CYS A 372 3.18 6.59 11.80
N VAL A 373 2.22 7.21 12.45
CA VAL A 373 1.36 6.61 13.48
C VAL A 373 -0.04 6.41 12.90
N VAL A 374 -0.54 5.17 12.93
CA VAL A 374 -1.87 4.85 12.38
C VAL A 374 -2.94 5.00 13.46
N ALA A 375 -3.93 5.85 13.19
CA ALA A 375 -5.17 5.91 13.93
C ALA A 375 -6.18 4.91 13.34
N ALA A 376 -6.70 4.01 14.16
CA ALA A 376 -7.63 2.95 13.75
C ALA A 376 -8.95 3.06 14.50
N SER A 377 -10.01 2.51 13.91
CA SER A 377 -11.33 2.36 14.54
C SER A 377 -11.28 1.36 15.70
N GLY A 378 -12.01 1.64 16.76
CA GLY A 378 -12.11 0.74 17.90
C GLY A 378 -12.64 -0.63 17.52
N GLY A 379 -11.95 -1.68 17.97
CA GLY A 379 -12.22 -3.05 17.58
C GLY A 379 -11.39 -3.61 16.43
N TYR A 380 -10.73 -2.75 15.64
CA TYR A 380 -9.79 -3.20 14.59
C TYR A 380 -8.63 -4.02 15.20
N PRO A 381 -8.18 -5.17 14.61
CA PRO A 381 -8.52 -5.72 13.28
C PRO A 381 -9.76 -6.61 13.25
N GLY A 382 -10.50 -6.74 14.36
CA GLY A 382 -11.78 -7.42 14.40
C GLY A 382 -12.91 -6.57 13.84
N SER A 383 -14.13 -6.74 14.36
CA SER A 383 -15.29 -5.94 13.95
C SER A 383 -15.20 -4.52 14.50
N TYR A 384 -15.53 -3.54 13.69
CA TYR A 384 -15.50 -2.11 14.05
C TYR A 384 -16.68 -1.38 13.43
N GLU A 385 -17.09 -0.28 14.07
CA GLU A 385 -18.11 0.63 13.56
C GLU A 385 -17.50 1.66 12.61
N LYS A 386 -18.28 2.07 11.61
CA LYS A 386 -17.95 3.12 10.63
C LYS A 386 -18.87 4.33 10.83
N GLY A 387 -18.58 5.43 10.15
CA GLY A 387 -19.42 6.63 10.14
C GLY A 387 -19.21 7.54 11.35
N LYS A 388 -18.10 7.38 12.11
CA LYS A 388 -17.76 8.27 13.21
C LYS A 388 -17.15 9.56 12.66
N LEU A 389 -17.59 10.72 13.21
CA LEU A 389 -17.06 12.04 12.82
C LEU A 389 -15.58 12.15 13.20
N ILE A 390 -14.77 12.62 12.27
CA ILE A 390 -13.36 12.95 12.49
C ILE A 390 -13.24 14.45 12.72
N SER A 391 -12.59 14.84 13.82
CA SER A 391 -12.37 16.22 14.23
C SER A 391 -10.89 16.50 14.47
N GLY A 392 -10.47 17.76 14.39
CA GLY A 392 -9.11 18.21 14.68
C GLY A 392 -8.10 18.03 13.52
N LEU A 393 -8.57 17.75 12.31
CA LEU A 393 -7.68 17.68 11.13
C LEU A 393 -7.06 19.04 10.80
N ASP A 394 -7.81 20.13 11.01
CA ASP A 394 -7.35 21.50 10.77
C ASP A 394 -6.41 22.03 11.89
N ASP A 395 -6.31 21.30 13.00
CA ASP A 395 -5.43 21.66 14.13
C ASP A 395 -4.01 21.07 14.00
N VAL A 396 -3.76 20.25 12.95
CA VAL A 396 -2.46 19.61 12.69
C VAL A 396 -1.49 20.64 12.12
N ASP A 397 -0.22 20.57 12.54
CA ASP A 397 0.82 21.47 12.05
C ASP A 397 1.04 21.31 10.54
N ASP A 398 1.28 22.40 9.81
CA ASP A 398 1.41 22.46 8.33
C ASP A 398 2.51 21.55 7.76
N ASP A 399 3.51 21.20 8.57
CA ASP A 399 4.63 20.34 8.19
C ASP A 399 4.48 18.87 8.66
N VAL A 400 3.26 18.50 9.07
CA VAL A 400 2.84 17.12 9.35
C VAL A 400 1.84 16.67 8.31
N ILE A 401 2.04 15.47 7.78
CA ILE A 401 1.20 14.94 6.71
C ILE A 401 0.20 13.97 7.33
N VAL A 402 -1.10 14.20 7.10
CA VAL A 402 -2.15 13.27 7.50
C VAL A 402 -2.63 12.50 6.28
N PHE A 403 -2.17 11.27 6.14
CA PHE A 403 -2.64 10.38 5.07
C PHE A 403 -3.96 9.73 5.47
N HIS A 404 -5.00 9.95 4.68
CA HIS A 404 -6.30 9.33 4.86
C HIS A 404 -6.30 7.90 4.29
N ALA A 405 -6.84 6.95 5.06
CA ALA A 405 -7.09 5.58 4.64
C ALA A 405 -8.61 5.33 4.60
N GLY A 406 -9.17 4.77 5.67
CA GLY A 406 -10.59 4.52 5.77
C GLY A 406 -11.39 5.77 6.12
N THR A 407 -11.48 6.73 5.21
CA THR A 407 -12.25 7.96 5.36
C THR A 407 -13.18 8.20 4.18
N LYS A 408 -14.31 8.86 4.41
CA LYS A 408 -15.22 9.31 3.37
C LYS A 408 -15.87 10.64 3.77
N PHE A 409 -16.36 11.38 2.78
CA PHE A 409 -17.25 12.51 3.05
C PHE A 409 -18.61 12.01 3.55
N ALA A 410 -19.22 12.77 4.46
CA ALA A 410 -20.61 12.53 4.83
C ALA A 410 -21.54 12.81 3.65
N ASP A 411 -22.55 11.95 3.48
CA ASP A 411 -23.65 12.23 2.57
C ASP A 411 -24.46 13.40 3.17
N MET A 412 -24.28 14.60 2.62
CA MET A 412 -25.08 15.77 3.05
C MET A 412 -26.48 15.65 2.44
N PRO A 413 -27.55 15.77 3.25
CA PRO A 413 -28.91 15.83 2.69
C PRO A 413 -29.03 16.97 1.68
N GLU A 414 -29.71 16.72 0.55
CA GLU A 414 -29.99 17.79 -0.41
C GLU A 414 -30.66 18.98 0.29
N GLY A 415 -30.06 20.17 0.18
CA GLY A 415 -30.57 21.40 0.77
C GLY A 415 -30.01 21.77 2.15
N SER A 416 -29.03 21.03 2.70
CA SER A 416 -28.34 21.44 3.93
C SER A 416 -27.53 22.71 3.68
N LYS A 417 -28.00 23.83 4.22
CA LYS A 417 -27.24 25.09 4.28
C LYS A 417 -26.40 25.09 5.55
N CYS A 418 -25.14 25.50 5.46
CA CYS A 418 -24.36 25.82 6.65
C CYS A 418 -25.09 26.91 7.45
N ALA A 419 -25.35 26.66 8.73
CA ALA A 419 -26.08 27.59 9.59
C ALA A 419 -25.34 28.93 9.85
N GLU A 420 -24.05 28.99 9.50
CA GLU A 420 -23.16 30.10 9.76
C GLU A 420 -22.73 30.90 8.51
N CYS A 421 -23.05 30.44 7.31
CA CYS A 421 -22.63 31.11 6.07
C CYS A 421 -23.82 31.79 5.39
N ALA A 422 -23.83 33.11 5.34
CA ALA A 422 -24.69 33.92 4.51
C ALA A 422 -24.31 33.73 3.02
N ASP A 423 -25.26 33.56 2.19
CA ASP A 423 -25.49 33.48 0.73
C ASP A 423 -24.32 33.50 -0.28
N ASP A 424 -23.02 33.55 0.12
CA ASP A 424 -21.88 33.63 -0.83
C ASP A 424 -20.68 32.76 -0.47
N CYS A 425 -20.86 31.69 0.29
CA CYS A 425 -19.80 30.79 0.71
C CYS A 425 -19.82 29.47 -0.05
N ASP A 426 -19.01 29.35 -1.09
CA ASP A 426 -18.71 28.11 -1.80
C ASP A 426 -17.81 27.14 -0.98
N MET A 427 -17.60 27.41 0.30
CA MET A 427 -16.91 26.50 1.22
C MET A 427 -17.90 25.48 1.79
N LYS A 428 -18.09 24.39 1.08
CA LYS A 428 -18.63 23.16 1.67
C LYS A 428 -17.64 22.69 2.74
N THR A 429 -17.92 22.94 4.00
CA THR A 429 -17.29 22.24 5.11
C THR A 429 -17.69 20.77 4.97
N SER A 430 -16.88 20.01 4.27
CA SER A 430 -17.15 18.59 4.05
C SER A 430 -16.85 17.84 5.33
N VAL A 431 -17.87 17.33 5.98
CA VAL A 431 -17.73 16.48 7.18
C VAL A 431 -17.07 15.17 6.78
N ILE A 432 -15.96 14.83 7.42
CA ILE A 432 -15.21 13.60 7.15
C ILE A 432 -15.56 12.55 8.21
N LEU A 433 -15.91 11.36 7.73
CA LEU A 433 -16.31 10.22 8.56
C LEU A 433 -15.34 9.05 8.39
N THR A 434 -15.25 8.21 9.44
CA THR A 434 -14.56 6.92 9.34
C THR A 434 -15.30 5.98 8.39
N SER A 435 -14.56 5.24 7.56
CA SER A 435 -15.13 4.24 6.63
C SER A 435 -14.35 2.91 6.63
N GLY A 436 -13.26 2.80 7.41
CA GLY A 436 -12.40 1.63 7.45
C GLY A 436 -11.85 1.32 8.83
N GLY A 437 -11.06 0.25 8.93
CA GLY A 437 -10.40 -0.16 10.17
C GLY A 437 -9.22 0.76 10.49
N ARG A 438 -8.24 0.88 9.58
CA ARG A 438 -7.24 1.94 9.64
C ARG A 438 -7.84 3.18 9.00
N VAL A 439 -7.80 4.30 9.71
CA VAL A 439 -8.51 5.53 9.34
C VAL A 439 -7.56 6.59 8.82
N LEU A 440 -6.50 6.89 9.58
CA LEU A 440 -5.51 7.92 9.24
C LEU A 440 -4.09 7.42 9.53
N GLY A 441 -3.11 7.91 8.79
CA GLY A 441 -1.68 7.79 9.08
C GLY A 441 -1.07 9.16 9.29
N VAL A 442 -0.78 9.53 10.53
CA VAL A 442 -0.14 10.81 10.88
C VAL A 442 1.36 10.67 10.75
N THR A 443 1.93 11.34 9.75
CA THR A 443 3.33 11.19 9.35
C THR A 443 4.10 12.48 9.55
N ALA A 444 5.18 12.40 10.32
CA ALA A 444 6.06 13.54 10.58
C ALA A 444 7.50 13.25 10.20
N LEU A 445 8.22 14.29 9.82
CA LEU A 445 9.66 14.28 9.54
C LEU A 445 10.41 15.01 10.65
N GLY A 446 11.62 14.52 10.98
CA GLY A 446 12.55 15.14 11.93
C GLY A 446 14.00 14.86 11.55
N ASP A 447 14.95 15.52 12.19
CA ASP A 447 16.38 15.24 11.99
C ASP A 447 16.79 13.94 12.70
N THR A 448 16.04 13.55 13.74
CA THR A 448 16.15 12.27 14.43
C THR A 448 14.82 11.52 14.45
N HIS A 449 14.86 10.22 14.76
CA HIS A 449 13.61 9.43 14.92
C HIS A 449 12.79 9.94 16.12
N GLU A 450 13.46 10.37 17.19
CA GLU A 450 12.82 10.92 18.38
C GLU A 450 12.06 12.21 18.07
N GLU A 451 12.63 13.12 17.27
CA GLU A 451 11.96 14.35 16.82
C GLU A 451 10.76 14.04 15.93
N ALA A 452 10.94 13.19 14.90
CA ALA A 452 9.85 12.78 14.02
C ALA A 452 8.72 12.10 14.83
N ARG A 453 9.09 11.25 15.79
CA ARG A 453 8.16 10.58 16.68
C ARG A 453 7.39 11.57 17.56
N ALA A 454 8.09 12.45 18.28
CA ALA A 454 7.47 13.45 19.14
C ALA A 454 6.44 14.28 18.36
N LYS A 455 6.82 14.77 17.19
CA LYS A 455 5.98 15.55 16.31
C LYS A 455 4.75 14.78 15.82
N ALA A 456 4.89 13.51 15.41
CA ALA A 456 3.76 12.68 14.99
C ALA A 456 2.77 12.49 16.14
N TYR A 457 3.25 12.24 17.38
CA TYR A 457 2.39 12.05 18.55
C TYR A 457 1.74 13.33 19.04
N ASP A 458 2.42 14.46 18.99
CA ASP A 458 1.84 15.76 19.36
C ASP A 458 0.69 16.15 18.43
N ASN A 459 0.76 15.75 17.17
CA ASN A 459 -0.25 16.04 16.16
C ASN A 459 -1.40 15.04 16.16
N ILE A 460 -1.14 13.72 16.28
CA ILE A 460 -2.23 12.73 16.36
C ILE A 460 -3.11 12.96 17.58
N ALA A 461 -2.57 13.50 18.67
CA ALA A 461 -3.32 13.81 19.88
C ALA A 461 -4.36 14.94 19.70
N ARG A 462 -4.26 15.74 18.64
CA ARG A 462 -5.22 16.80 18.29
C ARG A 462 -6.40 16.26 17.47
N ILE A 463 -6.23 15.09 16.85
CA ILE A 463 -7.26 14.42 16.06
C ILE A 463 -8.08 13.52 16.95
N SER A 464 -9.38 13.44 16.70
CA SER A 464 -10.27 12.57 17.45
C SER A 464 -11.43 12.03 16.62
N PHE A 465 -11.84 10.82 16.90
CA PHE A 465 -13.13 10.24 16.53
C PHE A 465 -13.53 9.18 17.55
N GLU A 466 -14.82 8.91 17.68
CA GLU A 466 -15.33 7.94 18.66
C GLU A 466 -14.70 6.57 18.48
N GLY A 467 -14.15 6.00 19.56
CA GLY A 467 -13.47 4.71 19.55
C GLY A 467 -12.08 4.72 18.90
N MET A 468 -11.48 5.88 18.68
CA MET A 468 -10.13 5.97 18.10
C MET A 468 -9.10 5.22 18.96
N GLN A 469 -8.29 4.40 18.30
CA GLN A 469 -7.16 3.69 18.91
C GLN A 469 -5.89 3.86 18.06
N TYR A 470 -4.75 3.99 18.73
CA TYR A 470 -3.42 3.98 18.11
C TYR A 470 -2.38 3.52 19.12
N ARG A 471 -1.27 2.98 18.63
CA ARG A 471 -0.13 2.57 19.47
C ARG A 471 0.67 3.80 19.93
N LYS A 472 1.24 3.71 21.14
CA LYS A 472 2.06 4.77 21.75
C LYS A 472 3.56 4.50 21.62
N ASP A 473 3.95 3.36 21.07
CA ASP A 473 5.33 2.89 21.01
C ASP A 473 5.90 2.85 19.58
N ILE A 474 5.20 3.41 18.58
CA ILE A 474 5.70 3.54 17.21
C ILE A 474 6.94 4.44 17.20
N GLY A 475 7.99 4.02 16.48
CA GLY A 475 9.24 4.79 16.37
C GLY A 475 10.13 4.74 17.62
N ILE A 476 9.86 3.83 18.57
CA ILE A 476 10.82 3.53 19.64
C ILE A 476 11.91 2.63 19.07
N VAL A 477 13.08 3.20 18.87
CA VAL A 477 14.19 2.61 18.12
C VAL A 477 14.99 1.58 18.93
N ASN A 478 14.85 1.52 20.24
CA ASN A 478 15.60 0.64 21.14
C ASN A 478 14.85 -0.64 21.51
N ARG A 479 14.19 -1.31 20.54
CA ARG A 479 13.62 -2.64 20.77
C ARG A 479 14.69 -3.70 20.56
N ARG A 480 15.08 -4.35 21.65
CA ARG A 480 15.86 -5.59 21.65
C ARG A 480 14.95 -6.77 21.34
#